data_f7230b77bbfdff8eb61ad678fa0561fb
#
_entry.id   f7230b77bbfdff8eb61ad678fa0561fb
#
_cell.length_a   1.000
_cell.length_b   1.000
_cell.length_c   1.000
_cell.angle_alpha   90.00
_cell.angle_beta   90.00
_cell.angle_gamma   90.00
#
_symmetry.space_group_name_H-M   'P 1'
#
loop_
_entity.id
_entity.type
_entity.pdbx_description
1 polymer ?
#
loop_
_entity_poly.entity_id
_entity_poly.type
_entity_poly.pdbx_seq_one_letter_code
_entity_poly.pdbx_strand_id
1 'polypeptide(L)'
;MPLLNTDDTQVQGNILFAGNSFTFMPEMPLLSQMHGDLAFSETGVEAKDLRAQFLGGPARIYGRLAQSTDALRFEGTLAGPALTQLSNTPSMSRLSGKAAYKGKVGYQRGGAVDISVESDLVGMAIDMPAPVGKAAQASQLLKVQWSPAQDRGAQNRRWLTASLGDGVNALFERAPSEGAQSYFARGALGINRPASLPERGFSLNASLPELDMDAWEKVSDASVRLRPRAVPRPSPC
;
A
#
# COMPACT_ATOMS: atom_id res chain seq x y z
N MET A 1 -2.28 -42.27 -26.22
CA MET A 1 -3.54 -41.72 -25.70
C MET A 1 -3.53 -40.25 -25.96
N PRO A 2 -4.40 -39.71 -26.79
CA PRO A 2 -4.48 -38.27 -26.99
C PRO A 2 -5.21 -37.61 -25.82
N LEU A 3 -4.58 -36.67 -25.14
CA LEU A 3 -5.20 -35.74 -24.25
C LEU A 3 -5.96 -34.69 -25.10
N LEU A 4 -7.10 -35.08 -25.62
CA LEU A 4 -7.96 -34.25 -26.44
C LEU A 4 -9.17 -33.81 -25.63
N ASN A 5 -8.98 -32.90 -24.68
CA ASN A 5 -9.94 -31.90 -24.22
C ASN A 5 -9.28 -31.08 -23.12
N THR A 6 -8.67 -30.00 -23.49
CA THR A 6 -8.10 -28.99 -22.56
C THR A 6 -9.19 -28.18 -21.85
N ASP A 7 -10.44 -28.25 -22.30
CA ASP A 7 -11.54 -27.44 -21.76
C ASP A 7 -12.16 -28.01 -20.47
N ASP A 8 -11.81 -29.25 -20.06
CA ASP A 8 -12.34 -29.92 -18.85
C ASP A 8 -11.27 -30.18 -17.78
N THR A 9 -10.09 -29.56 -17.88
CA THR A 9 -9.04 -29.77 -16.87
C THR A 9 -9.36 -28.95 -15.64
N GLN A 10 -9.83 -29.58 -14.57
CA GLN A 10 -10.04 -28.93 -13.26
C GLN A 10 -8.72 -28.96 -12.47
N VAL A 11 -8.25 -27.77 -12.10
CA VAL A 11 -7.08 -27.60 -11.23
C VAL A 11 -7.56 -27.15 -9.85
N GLN A 12 -7.26 -27.95 -8.83
CA GLN A 12 -7.49 -27.58 -7.44
C GLN A 12 -6.35 -28.05 -6.58
N GLY A 13 -6.09 -27.36 -5.51
CA GLY A 13 -5.02 -27.73 -4.57
C GLY A 13 -5.08 -26.95 -3.28
N ASN A 14 -4.25 -27.39 -2.32
CA ASN A 14 -4.06 -26.71 -1.06
C ASN A 14 -2.58 -26.44 -0.86
N ILE A 15 -2.28 -25.25 -0.34
CA ILE A 15 -0.95 -24.87 0.11
C ILE A 15 -1.00 -24.74 1.62
N LEU A 16 -0.19 -25.56 2.32
CA LEU A 16 0.01 -25.46 3.75
C LEU A 16 1.21 -24.55 4.03
N PHE A 17 0.97 -23.45 4.72
CA PHE A 17 2.02 -22.58 5.22
C PHE A 17 2.43 -23.03 6.64
N ALA A 18 3.71 -23.25 6.85
CA ALA A 18 4.30 -23.74 8.11
C ALA A 18 5.49 -22.86 8.54
N GLY A 19 5.28 -21.55 8.63
CA GLY A 19 6.32 -20.57 8.95
C GLY A 19 6.98 -19.94 7.72
N ASN A 20 6.42 -20.11 6.56
CA ASN A 20 6.94 -19.61 5.30
C ASN A 20 6.85 -18.07 5.20
N SER A 21 7.59 -17.52 4.25
CA SER A 21 7.47 -16.12 3.85
C SER A 21 6.96 -16.03 2.42
N PHE A 22 6.12 -15.04 2.15
CA PHE A 22 5.48 -14.86 0.86
C PHE A 22 5.35 -13.37 0.50
N THR A 23 5.61 -13.03 -0.75
CA THR A 23 5.39 -11.69 -1.29
C THR A 23 4.30 -11.77 -2.36
N PHE A 24 3.18 -11.11 -2.12
CA PHE A 24 2.02 -11.15 -3.01
C PHE A 24 2.28 -10.40 -4.33
N MET A 25 2.96 -9.27 -4.24
CA MET A 25 3.43 -8.47 -5.38
C MET A 25 4.84 -7.96 -5.08
N PRO A 26 5.71 -7.78 -6.08
CA PRO A 26 7.10 -7.35 -5.87
C PRO A 26 7.26 -6.07 -5.03
N GLU A 27 6.22 -5.24 -5.02
CA GLU A 27 6.23 -3.95 -4.33
C GLU A 27 5.60 -3.99 -2.95
N MET A 28 4.98 -5.09 -2.57
CA MET A 28 4.40 -5.25 -1.23
C MET A 28 5.45 -5.77 -0.26
N PRO A 29 5.40 -5.33 1.00
CA PRO A 29 6.23 -5.90 2.05
C PRO A 29 5.99 -7.40 2.20
N LEU A 30 7.01 -8.08 2.67
CA LEU A 30 7.00 -9.51 2.91
C LEU A 30 5.97 -9.87 4.00
N LEU A 31 5.11 -10.82 3.69
CA LEU A 31 4.36 -11.58 4.68
C LEU A 31 5.30 -12.67 5.22
N SER A 32 5.63 -12.63 6.49
CA SER A 32 6.53 -13.60 7.11
C SER A 32 5.80 -14.44 8.16
N GLN A 33 6.42 -15.57 8.56
CA GLN A 33 5.86 -16.49 9.55
C GLN A 33 4.40 -16.89 9.22
N MET A 34 4.14 -17.18 7.96
CA MET A 34 2.81 -17.60 7.54
C MET A 34 2.47 -18.99 8.03
N HIS A 35 1.28 -19.15 8.60
CA HIS A 35 0.73 -20.41 9.06
C HIS A 35 -0.74 -20.53 8.62
N GLY A 36 -1.13 -21.73 8.22
CA GLY A 36 -2.51 -22.07 7.84
C GLY A 36 -2.62 -22.56 6.41
N ASP A 37 -3.85 -22.77 5.96
CA ASP A 37 -4.18 -23.40 4.68
C ASP A 37 -4.76 -22.39 3.72
N LEU A 38 -4.28 -22.44 2.48
CA LEU A 38 -4.82 -21.74 1.32
C LEU A 38 -5.28 -22.76 0.30
N ALA A 39 -6.59 -22.84 0.07
CA ALA A 39 -7.14 -23.62 -1.03
C ALA A 39 -7.16 -22.78 -2.31
N PHE A 40 -6.88 -23.38 -3.43
CA PHE A 40 -6.99 -22.73 -4.74
C PHE A 40 -7.68 -23.64 -5.75
N SER A 41 -8.36 -23.02 -6.69
CA SER A 41 -8.98 -23.67 -7.84
C SER A 41 -8.90 -22.74 -9.05
N GLU A 42 -9.34 -23.20 -10.21
CA GLU A 42 -9.49 -22.34 -11.41
C GLU A 42 -10.38 -21.14 -11.17
N THR A 43 -11.33 -21.25 -10.24
CA THR A 43 -12.29 -20.18 -9.95
C THR A 43 -11.79 -19.20 -8.90
N GLY A 44 -10.67 -19.48 -8.21
CA GLY A 44 -10.12 -18.55 -7.23
C GLY A 44 -9.38 -19.19 -6.06
N VAL A 45 -9.23 -18.43 -5.01
CA VAL A 45 -8.51 -18.83 -3.80
C VAL A 45 -9.38 -18.64 -2.56
N GLU A 46 -9.18 -19.49 -1.56
CA GLU A 46 -9.89 -19.45 -0.28
C GLU A 46 -8.89 -19.60 0.87
N ALA A 47 -8.93 -18.65 1.80
CA ALA A 47 -8.19 -18.69 3.04
C ALA A 47 -9.17 -18.78 4.21
N LYS A 48 -9.03 -19.78 5.08
CA LYS A 48 -9.90 -19.91 6.26
C LYS A 48 -9.42 -19.06 7.42
N ASP A 49 -8.15 -19.16 7.75
CA ASP A 49 -7.49 -18.45 8.85
C ASP A 49 -5.97 -18.45 8.65
N LEU A 50 -5.51 -17.79 7.59
CA LEU A 50 -4.07 -17.59 7.41
C LEU A 50 -3.58 -16.54 8.38
N ARG A 51 -2.52 -16.84 9.10
CA ARG A 51 -1.84 -15.93 10.03
C ARG A 51 -0.45 -15.63 9.53
N ALA A 52 -0.02 -14.40 9.69
CA ALA A 52 1.29 -13.93 9.26
C ALA A 52 1.80 -12.80 10.14
N GLN A 53 3.05 -12.40 9.94
CA GLN A 53 3.58 -11.12 10.40
C GLN A 53 3.68 -10.19 9.19
N PHE A 54 3.16 -8.97 9.33
CA PHE A 54 3.14 -7.96 8.29
C PHE A 54 3.31 -6.57 8.88
N LEU A 55 4.23 -5.77 8.33
CA LEU A 55 4.51 -4.39 8.77
C LEU A 55 4.70 -4.26 10.30
N GLY A 56 5.44 -5.20 10.89
CA GLY A 56 5.81 -5.17 12.31
C GLY A 56 4.71 -5.58 13.27
N GLY A 57 3.64 -6.22 12.81
CA GLY A 57 2.56 -6.75 13.63
C GLY A 57 1.91 -8.00 13.07
N PRO A 58 1.05 -8.66 13.86
CA PRO A 58 0.30 -9.82 13.41
C PRO A 58 -0.75 -9.41 12.35
N ALA A 59 -0.95 -10.30 11.39
CA ALA A 59 -1.97 -10.21 10.36
C ALA A 59 -2.74 -11.52 10.24
N ARG A 60 -4.02 -11.42 9.93
CA ARG A 60 -4.93 -12.52 9.65
C ARG A 60 -5.57 -12.31 8.29
N ILE A 61 -5.63 -13.37 7.48
CA ILE A 61 -6.22 -13.34 6.13
C ILE A 61 -7.27 -14.45 6.07
N TYR A 62 -8.48 -14.11 5.61
CA TYR A 62 -9.60 -15.03 5.54
C TYR A 62 -10.58 -14.64 4.43
N GLY A 63 -11.42 -15.60 4.05
CA GLY A 63 -12.45 -15.40 3.02
C GLY A 63 -12.06 -16.05 1.71
N ARG A 64 -12.83 -15.74 0.68
CA ARG A 64 -12.70 -16.32 -0.65
C ARG A 64 -12.55 -15.21 -1.68
N LEU A 65 -11.69 -15.42 -2.65
CA LEU A 65 -11.54 -14.57 -3.82
C LEU A 65 -11.76 -15.43 -5.06
N ALA A 66 -12.97 -15.40 -5.61
CA ALA A 66 -13.35 -16.19 -6.77
C ALA A 66 -13.81 -15.30 -7.93
N GLN A 67 -14.93 -14.62 -7.80
CA GLN A 67 -15.47 -13.73 -8.81
C GLN A 67 -15.88 -12.39 -8.18
N SER A 68 -16.43 -11.50 -8.95
CA SER A 68 -16.64 -10.08 -8.65
C SER A 68 -17.40 -9.72 -7.35
N THR A 69 -17.99 -10.67 -6.66
CA THR A 69 -18.72 -10.46 -5.40
C THR A 69 -17.93 -10.89 -4.16
N ASP A 70 -16.88 -11.67 -4.34
CA ASP A 70 -16.11 -12.26 -3.26
C ASP A 70 -14.87 -11.40 -2.95
N ALA A 71 -14.38 -11.46 -1.73
CA ALA A 71 -13.15 -10.80 -1.34
C ALA A 71 -12.40 -11.61 -0.28
N LEU A 72 -11.08 -11.70 -0.43
CA LEU A 72 -10.22 -12.00 0.69
C LEU A 72 -10.17 -10.78 1.60
N ARG A 73 -10.41 -11.01 2.89
CA ARG A 73 -10.32 -9.97 3.93
C ARG A 73 -9.03 -10.18 4.71
N PHE A 74 -8.47 -9.10 5.15
CA PHE A 74 -7.31 -9.13 6.04
C PHE A 74 -7.45 -8.07 7.11
N GLU A 75 -6.92 -8.38 8.28
CA GLU A 75 -6.90 -7.50 9.43
C GLU A 75 -5.61 -7.72 10.22
N GLY A 76 -5.19 -6.72 10.96
CA GLY A 76 -3.97 -6.85 11.74
C GLY A 76 -3.60 -5.57 12.47
N THR A 77 -2.36 -5.54 12.93
CA THR A 77 -1.74 -4.38 13.56
C THR A 77 -0.46 -4.05 12.81
N LEU A 78 -0.26 -2.79 12.50
CA LEU A 78 0.98 -2.30 11.88
C LEU A 78 1.74 -1.41 12.86
N ALA A 79 3.06 -1.43 12.78
CA ALA A 79 3.94 -0.59 13.58
C ALA A 79 4.44 0.58 12.72
N GLY A 80 4.40 1.81 13.29
CA GLY A 80 4.85 3.01 12.59
C GLY A 80 6.25 2.87 11.98
N PRO A 81 7.27 2.43 12.72
CA PRO A 81 8.62 2.25 12.18
C PRO A 81 8.71 1.24 11.03
N ALA A 82 7.84 0.23 10.99
CA ALA A 82 7.86 -0.76 9.91
C ALA A 82 7.32 -0.21 8.58
N LEU A 83 6.60 0.92 8.59
CA LEU A 83 6.11 1.57 7.38
C LEU A 83 7.23 2.14 6.50
N THR A 84 8.45 2.31 7.04
CA THR A 84 9.64 2.64 6.25
C THR A 84 9.96 1.57 5.20
N GLN A 85 9.47 0.34 5.37
CA GLN A 85 9.59 -0.73 4.37
C GLN A 85 8.76 -0.44 3.10
N LEU A 86 7.69 0.35 3.21
CA LEU A 86 6.86 0.76 2.05
C LEU A 86 7.51 1.86 1.24
N SER A 87 8.19 2.76 1.91
CA SER A 87 8.87 3.88 1.29
C SER A 87 9.97 4.40 2.22
N ASN A 88 11.17 4.51 1.70
CA ASN A 88 12.31 5.09 2.45
C ASN A 88 12.26 6.63 2.40
N THR A 89 11.09 7.20 2.61
CA THR A 89 10.94 8.66 2.72
C THR A 89 11.12 9.11 4.17
N PRO A 90 11.74 10.27 4.41
CA PRO A 90 11.91 10.80 5.76
C PRO A 90 10.62 10.96 6.55
N SER A 91 9.49 11.15 5.87
CA SER A 91 8.17 11.25 6.51
C SER A 91 7.77 9.96 7.21
N MET A 92 8.17 8.79 6.70
CA MET A 92 7.83 7.50 7.31
C MET A 92 8.56 7.26 8.64
N SER A 93 9.74 7.84 8.84
CA SER A 93 10.48 7.75 10.11
C SER A 93 9.84 8.54 11.25
N ARG A 94 8.87 9.42 10.95
CA ARG A 94 8.13 10.22 11.92
C ARG A 94 6.86 9.56 12.43
N LEU A 95 6.65 8.30 12.05
CA LEU A 95 5.52 7.48 12.51
C LEU A 95 5.96 6.62 13.69
N SER A 96 5.24 6.67 14.79
CA SER A 96 5.53 5.87 15.99
C SER A 96 4.27 5.23 16.56
N GLY A 97 4.45 4.19 17.38
CA GLY A 97 3.32 3.44 17.92
C GLY A 97 2.81 2.34 16.98
N LYS A 98 1.61 1.87 17.25
CA LYS A 98 0.95 0.79 16.49
C LYS A 98 -0.51 1.16 16.26
N ALA A 99 -1.07 0.76 15.12
CA ALA A 99 -2.48 0.93 14.82
C ALA A 99 -3.08 -0.35 14.22
N ALA A 100 -4.34 -0.61 14.51
CA ALA A 100 -5.09 -1.67 13.85
C ALA A 100 -5.47 -1.25 12.43
N TYR A 101 -5.51 -2.21 11.52
CA TYR A 101 -6.01 -2.03 10.17
C TYR A 101 -6.89 -3.19 9.74
N LYS A 102 -7.74 -2.93 8.78
CA LYS A 102 -8.53 -3.93 8.06
C LYS A 102 -8.53 -3.61 6.58
N GLY A 103 -8.69 -4.64 5.77
CA GLY A 103 -8.75 -4.43 4.33
C GLY A 103 -9.36 -5.62 3.60
N LYS A 104 -9.44 -5.47 2.30
CA LYS A 104 -9.94 -6.51 1.40
C LYS A 104 -9.21 -6.48 0.06
N VAL A 105 -9.09 -7.66 -0.52
CA VAL A 105 -8.66 -7.87 -1.90
C VAL A 105 -9.84 -8.41 -2.67
N GLY A 106 -10.23 -7.75 -3.73
CA GLY A 106 -11.34 -8.14 -4.59
C GLY A 106 -10.96 -8.13 -6.07
N TYR A 107 -11.86 -8.59 -6.91
CA TYR A 107 -11.75 -8.43 -8.36
C TYR A 107 -12.70 -7.34 -8.84
N GLN A 108 -12.20 -6.50 -9.73
CA GLN A 108 -13.04 -5.62 -10.54
C GLN A 108 -13.56 -6.37 -11.77
N ARG A 109 -14.60 -5.81 -12.41
CA ARG A 109 -15.05 -6.30 -13.70
C ARG A 109 -13.90 -6.29 -14.71
N GLY A 110 -13.57 -7.44 -15.28
CA GLY A 110 -12.40 -7.62 -16.15
C GLY A 110 -11.23 -8.33 -15.49
N GLY A 111 -11.38 -8.82 -14.24
CA GLY A 111 -10.39 -9.69 -13.58
C GLY A 111 -9.22 -8.96 -12.92
N ALA A 112 -9.25 -7.63 -12.89
CA ALA A 112 -8.19 -6.86 -12.26
C ALA A 112 -8.37 -6.79 -10.73
N VAL A 113 -7.27 -6.93 -9.99
CA VAL A 113 -7.25 -6.95 -8.53
C VAL A 113 -7.35 -5.53 -7.97
N ASP A 114 -8.26 -5.36 -7.01
CA ASP A 114 -8.48 -4.15 -6.22
C ASP A 114 -8.12 -4.45 -4.76
N ILE A 115 -7.41 -3.54 -4.10
CA ILE A 115 -7.05 -3.67 -2.69
C ILE A 115 -7.49 -2.41 -1.96
N SER A 116 -8.23 -2.56 -0.88
CA SER A 116 -8.58 -1.45 0.01
C SER A 116 -8.14 -1.72 1.43
N VAL A 117 -7.64 -0.69 2.11
CA VAL A 117 -7.17 -0.72 3.50
C VAL A 117 -7.78 0.45 4.25
N GLU A 118 -8.23 0.21 5.46
CA GLU A 118 -8.74 1.22 6.38
C GLU A 118 -8.11 1.06 7.77
N SER A 119 -7.85 2.19 8.43
CA SER A 119 -7.37 2.27 9.81
C SER A 119 -7.87 3.56 10.44
N ASP A 120 -8.26 3.54 11.69
CA ASP A 120 -8.54 4.75 12.47
C ASP A 120 -7.28 5.40 13.05
N LEU A 121 -6.14 4.76 12.86
CA LEU A 121 -4.82 5.16 13.33
C LEU A 121 -4.73 5.41 14.86
N VAL A 122 -5.67 4.91 15.65
CA VAL A 122 -5.59 4.97 17.12
C VAL A 122 -4.40 4.12 17.59
N GLY A 123 -3.55 4.70 18.43
CA GLY A 123 -2.30 4.10 18.90
C GLY A 123 -1.04 4.47 18.07
N MET A 124 -1.22 5.13 16.92
CA MET A 124 -0.11 5.64 16.10
C MET A 124 -0.02 7.16 16.19
N ALA A 125 1.16 7.68 16.48
CA ALA A 125 1.46 9.09 16.39
C ALA A 125 2.12 9.42 15.06
N ILE A 126 1.79 10.59 14.52
CA ILE A 126 2.39 11.21 13.34
C ILE A 126 3.04 12.51 13.80
N ASP A 127 4.38 12.51 13.91
CA ASP A 127 5.17 13.67 14.34
C ASP A 127 5.42 14.61 13.17
N MET A 128 4.37 15.30 12.75
CA MET A 128 4.40 16.28 11.68
C MET A 128 3.55 17.50 12.06
N PRO A 129 3.79 18.67 11.45
CA PRO A 129 2.95 19.84 11.68
C PRO A 129 1.50 19.61 11.19
N ALA A 130 0.59 20.39 11.72
CA ALA A 130 -0.79 20.41 11.20
C ALA A 130 -0.82 20.71 9.68
N PRO A 131 -1.78 20.15 8.96
CA PRO A 131 -2.89 19.29 9.40
C PRO A 131 -2.58 17.78 9.34
N VAL A 132 -1.34 17.37 9.11
CA VAL A 132 -0.93 15.98 8.94
C VAL A 132 -0.61 15.33 10.29
N GLY A 133 -0.08 16.12 11.23
CA GLY A 133 0.32 15.66 12.55
C GLY A 133 -0.84 15.16 13.41
N LYS A 134 -0.57 14.14 14.24
CA LYS A 134 -1.60 13.46 15.04
C LYS A 134 -1.00 12.86 16.30
N ALA A 135 -1.60 13.09 17.43
CA ALA A 135 -1.29 12.38 18.69
C ALA A 135 -1.73 10.90 18.61
N ALA A 136 -1.05 10.02 19.33
CA ALA A 136 -1.33 8.58 19.30
C ALA A 136 -2.79 8.25 19.67
N GLN A 137 -3.37 8.96 20.65
CA GLN A 137 -4.73 8.71 21.15
C GLN A 137 -5.83 9.27 20.23
N ALA A 138 -5.48 10.20 19.34
CA ALA A 138 -6.44 10.79 18.42
C ALA A 138 -6.83 9.75 17.34
N SER A 139 -8.11 9.72 16.98
CA SER A 139 -8.59 8.94 15.84
C SER A 139 -8.51 9.80 14.59
N GLN A 140 -7.96 9.22 13.52
CA GLN A 140 -7.95 9.84 12.21
C GLN A 140 -8.06 8.74 11.15
N LEU A 141 -9.16 8.76 10.40
CA LEU A 141 -9.45 7.70 9.44
C LEU A 141 -8.49 7.76 8.25
N LEU A 142 -7.69 6.73 8.10
CA LEU A 142 -6.89 6.48 6.90
C LEU A 142 -7.65 5.50 6.00
N LYS A 143 -7.80 5.87 4.73
CA LYS A 143 -8.24 4.95 3.68
C LYS A 143 -7.19 4.92 2.58
N VAL A 144 -6.83 3.73 2.15
CA VAL A 144 -5.91 3.53 1.02
C VAL A 144 -6.58 2.57 0.05
N GLN A 145 -6.60 2.91 -1.21
CA GLN A 145 -7.13 2.07 -2.27
C GLN A 145 -6.11 1.95 -3.39
N TRP A 146 -5.87 0.73 -3.78
CA TRP A 146 -5.06 0.36 -4.92
C TRP A 146 -5.96 -0.25 -5.97
N SER A 147 -6.09 0.42 -7.11
CA SER A 147 -7.00 -0.01 -8.18
C SER A 147 -6.28 -0.01 -9.53
N PRO A 148 -6.60 -0.95 -10.42
CA PRO A 148 -6.14 -0.88 -11.80
C PRO A 148 -6.79 0.31 -12.51
N ALA A 149 -6.14 0.79 -13.58
CA ALA A 149 -6.74 1.83 -14.40
C ALA A 149 -8.00 1.31 -15.11
N GLN A 150 -9.07 2.09 -15.04
CA GLN A 150 -10.36 1.74 -15.68
C GLN A 150 -10.38 2.06 -17.18
N ASP A 151 -9.37 2.74 -17.69
CA ASP A 151 -9.34 3.21 -19.07
C ASP A 151 -8.81 2.11 -20.01
N ARG A 152 -9.60 1.75 -21.03
CA ARG A 152 -9.28 0.69 -21.99
C ARG A 152 -7.98 0.91 -22.78
N GLY A 153 -7.50 2.16 -22.84
CA GLY A 153 -6.23 2.52 -23.48
C GLY A 153 -5.02 2.48 -22.56
N ALA A 154 -5.22 2.32 -21.25
CA ALA A 154 -4.18 2.38 -20.22
C ALA A 154 -3.90 0.99 -19.61
N GLN A 155 -3.79 -0.03 -20.44
CA GLN A 155 -3.41 -1.37 -20.01
C GLN A 155 -2.12 -1.29 -19.18
N ASN A 156 -2.18 -1.71 -17.92
CA ASN A 156 -1.10 -1.69 -16.93
C ASN A 156 -0.90 -0.41 -16.09
N ARG A 157 -1.71 0.63 -16.19
CA ARG A 157 -1.65 1.71 -15.21
C ARG A 157 -2.39 1.30 -13.92
N ARG A 158 -1.84 1.69 -12.78
CA ARG A 158 -2.45 1.45 -11.47
C ARG A 158 -2.56 2.75 -10.71
N TRP A 159 -3.64 2.90 -9.98
CA TRP A 159 -3.93 4.07 -9.16
C TRP A 159 -3.79 3.69 -7.69
N LEU A 160 -3.07 4.53 -6.95
CA LEU A 160 -3.06 4.53 -5.50
C LEU A 160 -3.76 5.80 -5.04
N THR A 161 -4.88 5.65 -4.36
CA THR A 161 -5.55 6.75 -3.69
C THR A 161 -5.40 6.59 -2.18
N ALA A 162 -5.19 7.70 -1.49
CA ALA A 162 -5.17 7.70 -0.03
C ALA A 162 -5.93 8.92 0.49
N SER A 163 -6.61 8.77 1.62
CA SER A 163 -7.18 9.87 2.37
C SER A 163 -6.87 9.72 3.85
N LEU A 164 -6.59 10.85 4.51
CA LEU A 164 -6.33 10.92 5.94
C LEU A 164 -7.25 11.96 6.55
N GLY A 165 -8.22 11.49 7.34
CA GLY A 165 -9.36 12.32 7.77
C GLY A 165 -10.09 12.93 6.57
N ASP A 166 -10.67 14.11 6.78
CA ASP A 166 -11.41 14.82 5.75
C ASP A 166 -10.54 15.84 4.99
N GLY A 167 -9.35 16.13 5.52
CA GLY A 167 -8.52 17.24 5.03
C GLY A 167 -7.39 16.84 4.09
N VAL A 168 -6.90 15.60 4.12
CA VAL A 168 -5.75 15.20 3.30
C VAL A 168 -6.17 14.10 2.33
N ASN A 169 -5.86 14.29 1.06
CA ASN A 169 -6.09 13.30 0.03
C ASN A 169 -4.89 13.23 -0.92
N ALA A 170 -4.61 12.04 -1.41
CA ALA A 170 -3.49 11.78 -2.32
C ALA A 170 -3.94 10.88 -3.46
N LEU A 171 -3.38 11.13 -4.63
CA LEU A 171 -3.62 10.37 -5.83
C LEU A 171 -2.29 10.16 -6.56
N PHE A 172 -1.92 8.91 -6.78
CA PHE A 172 -0.70 8.55 -7.47
C PHE A 172 -1.01 7.63 -8.64
N GLU A 173 -0.38 7.89 -9.77
CA GLU A 173 -0.41 7.02 -10.93
C GLU A 173 0.91 6.25 -11.01
N ARG A 174 0.79 4.94 -11.10
CA ARG A 174 1.91 4.06 -11.30
C ARG A 174 2.01 3.65 -12.77
N ALA A 175 3.18 3.91 -13.36
CA ALA A 175 3.48 3.43 -14.70
C ALA A 175 3.96 1.96 -14.65
N PRO A 176 3.66 1.17 -15.69
CA PRO A 176 4.31 -0.12 -15.88
C PRO A 176 5.81 0.10 -16.04
N SER A 177 6.60 -0.73 -15.39
CA SER A 177 8.06 -0.74 -15.49
C SER A 177 8.51 -2.01 -16.19
N GLU A 178 9.42 -1.88 -17.15
CA GLU A 178 10.16 -2.98 -17.71
C GLU A 178 11.32 -3.35 -16.76
N GLY A 179 10.97 -3.92 -15.57
CA GLY A 179 11.97 -4.31 -14.57
C GLY A 179 11.40 -4.34 -13.16
N ALA A 180 12.23 -4.72 -12.18
CA ALA A 180 11.82 -4.94 -10.79
C ALA A 180 11.47 -3.65 -10.00
N GLN A 181 11.69 -2.46 -10.55
CA GLN A 181 11.37 -1.19 -9.90
C GLN A 181 10.27 -0.43 -10.64
N SER A 182 9.05 -0.58 -10.18
CA SER A 182 8.00 0.33 -10.60
C SER A 182 8.08 1.63 -9.80
N TYR A 183 7.76 2.74 -10.45
CA TYR A 183 7.78 4.07 -9.85
C TYR A 183 6.44 4.77 -10.07
N PHE A 184 6.15 5.75 -9.24
CA PHE A 184 5.03 6.63 -9.48
C PHE A 184 5.39 7.60 -10.60
N ALA A 185 4.65 7.53 -11.70
CA ALA A 185 4.89 8.40 -12.86
C ALA A 185 4.48 9.83 -12.58
N ARG A 186 3.42 10.00 -11.82
CA ARG A 186 2.92 11.29 -11.35
C ARG A 186 2.06 11.12 -10.11
N GLY A 187 1.93 12.20 -9.37
CA GLY A 187 1.15 12.20 -8.13
C GLY A 187 0.61 13.57 -7.78
N ALA A 188 -0.41 13.57 -6.95
CA ALA A 188 -0.99 14.78 -6.39
C ALA A 188 -1.30 14.60 -4.91
N LEU A 189 -1.05 15.62 -4.13
CA LEU A 189 -1.46 15.75 -2.74
C LEU A 189 -2.40 16.95 -2.61
N GLY A 190 -3.55 16.74 -2.01
CA GLY A 190 -4.52 17.77 -1.67
C GLY A 190 -4.62 17.94 -0.15
N ILE A 191 -4.53 19.18 0.34
CA ILE A 191 -4.78 19.52 1.75
C ILE A 191 -5.92 20.53 1.81
N ASN A 192 -7.06 20.12 2.32
CA ASN A 192 -8.32 20.88 2.29
C ASN A 192 -8.71 21.32 0.87
N ARG A 193 -8.19 20.63 -0.12
CA ARG A 193 -8.44 20.81 -1.56
C ARG A 193 -8.36 19.44 -2.24
N PRO A 194 -9.05 19.22 -3.35
CA PRO A 194 -8.91 18.00 -4.12
C PRO A 194 -7.48 17.83 -4.65
N ALA A 195 -6.97 16.59 -4.61
CA ALA A 195 -5.75 16.22 -5.31
C ALA A 195 -6.04 16.19 -6.82
N SER A 196 -5.32 16.98 -7.58
CA SER A 196 -5.45 17.05 -9.04
C SER A 196 -4.12 16.68 -9.70
N LEU A 197 -4.13 15.62 -10.48
CA LEU A 197 -2.93 15.10 -11.13
C LEU A 197 -2.41 16.10 -12.17
N PRO A 198 -1.12 16.43 -12.12
CA PRO A 198 -0.47 17.20 -13.17
C PRO A 198 -0.24 16.32 -14.41
N GLU A 199 0.08 16.92 -15.54
CA GLU A 199 0.49 16.16 -16.74
C GLU A 199 1.77 15.37 -16.49
N ARG A 200 2.70 15.91 -15.71
CA ARG A 200 3.98 15.28 -15.33
C ARG A 200 4.36 15.66 -13.91
N GLY A 201 5.08 14.75 -13.22
CA GLY A 201 5.65 14.99 -11.91
C GLY A 201 4.62 14.99 -10.78
N PHE A 202 4.83 15.85 -9.78
CA PHE A 202 4.02 15.85 -8.56
C PHE A 202 3.46 17.26 -8.31
N SER A 203 2.21 17.34 -7.84
CA SER A 203 1.55 18.57 -7.44
C SER A 203 1.13 18.53 -5.98
N LEU A 204 1.16 19.69 -5.34
CA LEU A 204 0.60 19.94 -4.01
C LEU A 204 -0.41 21.06 -4.10
N ASN A 205 -1.66 20.79 -3.78
CA ASN A 205 -2.73 21.76 -3.66
C ASN A 205 -3.15 21.88 -2.20
N ALA A 206 -2.89 23.00 -1.57
CA ALA A 206 -3.19 23.21 -0.17
C ALA A 206 -4.02 24.49 0.04
N SER A 207 -4.98 24.42 0.97
CA SER A 207 -5.71 25.56 1.50
C SER A 207 -5.66 25.46 3.03
N LEU A 208 -4.79 26.25 3.64
CA LEU A 208 -4.55 26.25 5.06
C LEU A 208 -4.90 27.63 5.61
N PRO A 209 -5.64 27.73 6.72
CA PRO A 209 -5.90 29.02 7.36
C PRO A 209 -4.61 29.62 7.95
N GLU A 210 -3.69 28.75 8.35
CA GLU A 210 -2.40 29.11 8.91
C GLU A 210 -1.38 28.03 8.54
N LEU A 211 -0.16 28.44 8.21
CA LEU A 211 0.96 27.56 7.92
C LEU A 211 2.14 27.93 8.80
N ASP A 212 2.47 27.07 9.76
CA ASP A 212 3.67 27.19 10.57
C ASP A 212 4.89 26.80 9.74
N MET A 213 5.49 27.80 9.08
CA MET A 213 6.66 27.61 8.22
C MET A 213 7.86 27.08 9.00
N ASP A 214 8.07 27.54 10.23
CA ASP A 214 9.20 27.12 11.05
C ASP A 214 9.10 25.64 11.45
N ALA A 215 7.87 25.17 11.72
CA ALA A 215 7.63 23.76 12.00
C ALA A 215 7.86 22.90 10.75
N TRP A 216 7.45 23.36 9.56
CA TRP A 216 7.68 22.63 8.30
C TRP A 216 9.13 22.67 7.85
N GLU A 217 9.87 23.75 8.11
CA GLU A 217 11.31 23.84 7.84
C GLU A 217 12.09 22.79 8.65
N LYS A 218 11.79 22.64 9.95
CA LYS A 218 12.38 21.58 10.79
C LYS A 218 12.13 20.17 10.23
N VAL A 219 10.98 19.92 9.63
CA VAL A 219 10.68 18.65 8.96
C VAL A 219 11.56 18.45 7.72
N SER A 220 11.73 19.52 6.93
CA SER A 220 12.51 19.52 5.69
C SER A 220 14.01 19.33 5.97
N ASP A 221 14.57 20.04 6.93
CA ASP A 221 15.98 19.96 7.30
C ASP A 221 16.39 18.59 7.82
N ALA A 222 15.55 17.98 8.65
CA ALA A 222 15.76 16.60 9.10
C ALA A 222 15.75 15.61 7.91
N SER A 223 14.96 15.91 6.87
CA SER A 223 14.86 15.11 5.66
C SER A 223 16.12 15.20 4.77
N VAL A 224 16.74 16.37 4.72
CA VAL A 224 17.98 16.61 3.94
C VAL A 224 19.18 15.90 4.58
N ARG A 225 19.26 15.87 5.90
CA ARG A 225 20.38 15.23 6.63
C ARG A 225 20.39 13.70 6.49
N LEU A 226 19.29 13.08 6.16
CA LEU A 226 19.17 11.62 5.98
C LEU A 226 19.53 11.13 4.57
N ARG A 227 19.84 12.02 3.62
CA ARG A 227 20.32 11.60 2.30
C ARG A 227 21.78 11.11 2.42
N PRO A 228 22.10 9.87 2.00
CA PRO A 228 23.48 9.43 1.94
C PRO A 228 24.26 10.39 1.04
N ARG A 229 25.38 10.89 1.55
CA ARG A 229 26.30 11.74 0.79
C ARG A 229 26.71 10.99 -0.47
N ALA A 230 26.39 11.52 -1.62
CA ALA A 230 26.77 10.93 -2.89
C ALA A 230 28.28 10.67 -2.88
N VAL A 231 28.68 9.42 -3.04
CA VAL A 231 30.08 9.03 -3.19
C VAL A 231 30.59 9.68 -4.48
N PRO A 232 31.69 10.48 -4.45
CA PRO A 232 32.24 11.05 -5.66
C PRO A 232 32.64 9.91 -6.61
N ARG A 233 32.24 9.99 -7.87
CA ARG A 233 32.71 9.08 -8.89
C ARG A 233 34.23 9.24 -9.05
N PRO A 234 35.00 8.14 -9.07
CA PRO A 234 36.40 8.26 -9.39
C PRO A 234 36.55 8.83 -10.82
N SER A 235 37.42 9.82 -10.94
CA SER A 235 37.78 10.40 -12.23
C SER A 235 38.41 9.32 -13.12
N PRO A 236 38.06 9.25 -14.40
CA PRO A 236 38.76 8.35 -15.32
C PRO A 236 40.18 8.85 -15.51
N CYS A 237 41.16 7.93 -15.33
CA CYS A 237 42.54 8.11 -15.80
C CYS A 237 42.59 7.96 -17.32
#